data_fd09f1cf677a388ffdc141c9226bf943
#
_entry.id   fd09f1cf677a388ffdc141c9226bf943
#
_cell.length_a   1.000
_cell.length_b   1.000
_cell.length_c   1.000
_cell.angle_alpha   90.00
_cell.angle_beta   90.00
_cell.angle_gamma   90.00
#
_symmetry.space_group_name_H-M   'P 1'
#
loop_
_entity.id
_entity.type
_entity.pdbx_description
1 polymer ?
#
loop_
_entity_poly.entity_id
_entity_poly.type
_entity_poly.pdbx_seq_one_letter_code
_entity_poly.pdbx_strand_id
1 'polypeptide(L)'
;VNMATMCMPVSSTDDRKHQINRVLNMVIPAVGIQTKDGFVEPRIRYQAMLPAPVMAFVVAIKNLVREEVVFSPSVQHLEFKGQMMVIAVFEVLRSEPKKFLPPDVFAHADVAADPLRHICDYVAGMTDAYLLRTYDRLFSPRMGSVFDKL
;
A
#
# COMPACT_ATOMS: atom_id res chain seq x y z
N VAL A 1 -0.19 -14.39 30.41
CA VAL A 1 -1.46 -13.80 29.95
C VAL A 1 -2.13 -14.85 29.11
N ASN A 2 -3.32 -15.32 29.55
CA ASN A 2 -4.01 -16.43 28.92
C ASN A 2 -4.65 -15.95 27.61
N MET A 3 -4.24 -16.51 26.47
CA MET A 3 -4.74 -16.15 25.11
C MET A 3 -6.26 -16.30 24.98
N ALA A 4 -6.89 -17.18 25.76
CA ALA A 4 -8.33 -17.40 25.76
C ALA A 4 -9.16 -16.17 26.24
N THR A 5 -8.56 -15.23 26.97
CA THR A 5 -9.24 -14.03 27.48
C THR A 5 -9.35 -12.91 26.44
N MET A 6 -8.80 -13.07 25.24
CA MET A 6 -8.80 -12.05 24.17
C MET A 6 -10.03 -12.09 23.27
N CYS A 7 -10.86 -13.14 23.33
CA CYS A 7 -12.07 -13.29 22.51
C CYS A 7 -13.35 -12.90 23.26
N MET A 8 -13.38 -11.71 23.85
CA MET A 8 -14.65 -11.17 24.36
C MET A 8 -15.43 -10.49 23.24
N PRO A 9 -16.77 -10.64 23.17
CA PRO A 9 -17.59 -9.92 22.21
C PRO A 9 -17.41 -8.41 22.41
N VAL A 10 -16.99 -7.73 21.34
CA VAL A 10 -16.70 -6.29 21.36
C VAL A 10 -17.98 -5.54 21.08
N SER A 11 -18.52 -4.84 22.07
CA SER A 11 -19.80 -4.14 21.97
C SER A 11 -19.67 -2.66 21.58
N SER A 12 -18.51 -2.04 21.80
CA SER A 12 -18.31 -0.60 21.53
C SER A 12 -17.02 -0.31 20.75
N THR A 13 -16.93 0.90 20.20
CA THR A 13 -15.69 1.38 19.52
C THR A 13 -14.53 1.49 20.50
N ASP A 14 -14.78 1.85 21.76
CA ASP A 14 -13.74 1.95 22.78
C ASP A 14 -13.23 0.58 23.20
N ASP A 15 -14.09 -0.43 23.29
CA ASP A 15 -13.66 -1.81 23.54
C ASP A 15 -12.72 -2.31 22.45
N ARG A 16 -13.00 -1.98 21.17
CA ARG A 16 -12.10 -2.32 20.04
C ARG A 16 -10.72 -1.71 20.20
N LYS A 17 -10.64 -0.41 20.55
CA LYS A 17 -9.37 0.27 20.77
C LYS A 17 -8.60 -0.36 21.92
N HIS A 18 -9.28 -0.69 23.01
CA HIS A 18 -8.67 -1.37 24.15
C HIS A 18 -8.10 -2.75 23.78
N GLN A 19 -8.83 -3.54 23.01
CA GLN A 19 -8.33 -4.85 22.54
C GLN A 19 -7.11 -4.69 21.64
N ILE A 20 -7.13 -3.76 20.69
CA ILE A 20 -5.99 -3.47 19.83
C ILE A 20 -4.77 -3.03 20.66
N ASN A 21 -4.96 -2.11 21.61
CA ASN A 21 -3.89 -1.66 22.49
C ASN A 21 -3.30 -2.80 23.34
N ARG A 22 -4.12 -3.74 23.81
CA ARG A 22 -3.62 -4.94 24.54
C ARG A 22 -2.72 -5.79 23.65
N VAL A 23 -3.11 -6.02 22.38
CA VAL A 23 -2.29 -6.76 21.41
C VAL A 23 -0.98 -6.03 21.16
N LEU A 24 -1.02 -4.73 20.90
CA LEU A 24 0.18 -3.93 20.65
C LEU A 24 1.13 -3.92 21.87
N ASN A 25 0.60 -3.75 23.08
CA ASN A 25 1.38 -3.76 24.32
C ASN A 25 2.00 -5.15 24.63
N MET A 26 1.50 -6.22 24.03
CA MET A 26 2.11 -7.55 24.14
C MET A 26 3.18 -7.76 23.04
N VAL A 27 2.92 -7.32 21.82
CA VAL A 27 3.80 -7.60 20.67
C VAL A 27 5.00 -6.67 20.63
N ILE A 28 4.81 -5.36 20.84
CA ILE A 28 5.89 -4.37 20.71
C ILE A 28 7.05 -4.64 21.67
N PRO A 29 6.84 -4.85 22.97
CA PRO A 29 7.94 -5.16 23.90
C PRO A 29 8.61 -6.50 23.67
N ALA A 30 7.95 -7.42 22.95
CA ALA A 30 8.51 -8.74 22.63
C ALA A 30 9.48 -8.70 21.43
N VAL A 31 9.58 -7.57 20.71
CA VAL A 31 10.50 -7.44 19.59
C VAL A 31 11.94 -7.40 20.13
N GLY A 32 12.75 -8.36 19.71
CA GLY A 32 14.19 -8.39 19.94
C GLY A 32 14.98 -8.08 18.67
N ILE A 33 16.26 -7.77 18.82
CA ILE A 33 17.18 -7.58 17.70
C ILE A 33 18.15 -8.74 17.68
N GLN A 34 18.30 -9.38 16.52
CA GLN A 34 19.30 -10.41 16.28
C GLN A 34 20.28 -9.99 15.21
N THR A 35 21.50 -10.47 15.31
CA THR A 35 22.52 -10.33 14.26
C THR A 35 22.40 -11.47 13.25
N LYS A 36 22.46 -11.14 11.96
CA LYS A 36 22.61 -12.12 10.88
C LYS A 36 24.08 -12.33 10.59
N ASP A 37 24.52 -13.58 10.65
CA ASP A 37 25.86 -13.95 10.26
C ASP A 37 26.05 -13.78 8.74
N GLY A 38 27.27 -13.36 8.34
CA GLY A 38 27.62 -13.16 6.93
C GLY A 38 27.34 -11.77 6.35
N PHE A 39 26.78 -10.85 7.12
CA PHE A 39 26.57 -9.45 6.68
C PHE A 39 27.40 -8.48 7.54
N VAL A 40 28.21 -7.65 6.88
CA VAL A 40 29.02 -6.61 7.54
C VAL A 40 28.24 -5.30 7.65
N GLU A 41 27.42 -4.97 6.65
CA GLU A 41 26.64 -3.74 6.59
C GLU A 41 25.61 -3.66 7.73
N PRO A 42 25.64 -2.62 8.60
CA PRO A 42 24.78 -2.53 9.78
C PRO A 42 23.28 -2.64 9.47
N ARG A 43 22.81 -2.11 8.34
CA ARG A 43 21.40 -2.12 7.94
C ARG A 43 20.89 -3.53 7.58
N ILE A 44 21.76 -4.43 7.20
CA ILE A 44 21.41 -5.80 6.80
C ILE A 44 21.78 -6.78 7.91
N ARG A 45 22.81 -6.47 8.71
CA ARG A 45 23.32 -7.28 9.80
C ARG A 45 22.33 -7.46 10.93
N TYR A 46 21.54 -6.43 11.24
CA TYR A 46 20.56 -6.47 12.32
C TYR A 46 19.15 -6.76 11.77
N GLN A 47 18.47 -7.69 12.42
CA GLN A 47 17.10 -8.06 12.10
C GLN A 47 16.24 -8.03 13.36
N ALA A 48 15.06 -7.37 13.24
CA ALA A 48 14.04 -7.47 14.28
C ALA A 48 13.41 -8.86 14.25
N MET A 49 13.29 -9.48 15.41
CA MET A 49 12.73 -10.82 15.58
C MET A 49 11.70 -10.83 16.68
N LEU A 50 10.67 -11.64 16.50
CA LEU A 50 9.71 -11.97 17.54
C LEU A 50 9.95 -13.39 18.05
N PRO A 51 9.77 -13.66 19.36
CA PRO A 51 9.76 -15.02 19.87
C PRO A 51 8.73 -15.89 19.14
N ALA A 52 9.05 -17.18 18.93
CA ALA A 52 8.21 -18.07 18.12
C ALA A 52 6.72 -18.09 18.53
N PRO A 53 6.35 -18.12 19.83
CA PRO A 53 4.92 -18.07 20.22
C PRO A 53 4.22 -16.77 19.82
N VAL A 54 4.93 -15.61 19.94
CA VAL A 54 4.39 -14.31 19.58
C VAL A 54 4.26 -14.20 18.07
N MET A 55 5.25 -14.69 17.32
CA MET A 55 5.21 -14.75 15.86
C MET A 55 4.04 -15.61 15.38
N ALA A 56 3.83 -16.80 15.96
CA ALA A 56 2.70 -17.67 15.62
C ALA A 56 1.35 -16.95 15.85
N PHE A 57 1.22 -16.22 16.95
CA PHE A 57 0.02 -15.42 17.23
C PHE A 57 -0.19 -14.31 16.21
N VAL A 58 0.86 -13.55 15.86
CA VAL A 58 0.79 -12.50 14.84
C VAL A 58 0.41 -13.08 13.47
N VAL A 59 0.98 -14.23 13.10
CA VAL A 59 0.64 -14.93 11.85
C VAL A 59 -0.82 -15.36 11.84
N ALA A 60 -1.33 -15.91 12.96
CA ALA A 60 -2.74 -16.30 13.06
C ALA A 60 -3.69 -15.11 12.89
N ILE A 61 -3.38 -13.95 13.53
CA ILE A 61 -4.17 -12.72 13.33
C ILE A 61 -4.09 -12.23 11.87
N LYS A 62 -2.92 -12.24 11.27
CA LYS A 62 -2.75 -11.84 9.86
C LYS A 62 -3.57 -12.72 8.93
N ASN A 63 -3.60 -14.02 9.14
CA ASN A 63 -4.40 -14.94 8.34
C ASN A 63 -5.89 -14.66 8.52
N LEU A 64 -6.36 -14.46 9.76
CA LEU A 64 -7.75 -14.11 10.02
C LEU A 64 -8.16 -12.80 9.32
N VAL A 65 -7.34 -11.75 9.44
CA VAL A 65 -7.60 -10.46 8.77
C VAL A 65 -7.59 -10.63 7.25
N ARG A 66 -6.70 -11.46 6.72
CA ARG A 66 -6.63 -11.75 5.30
C ARG A 66 -7.92 -12.40 4.80
N GLU A 67 -8.41 -13.43 5.48
CA GLU A 67 -9.62 -14.16 5.06
C GLU A 67 -10.90 -13.32 5.24
N GLU A 68 -11.06 -12.68 6.41
CA GLU A 68 -12.31 -12.01 6.78
C GLU A 68 -12.42 -10.57 6.25
N VAL A 69 -11.27 -9.89 6.04
CA VAL A 69 -11.26 -8.48 5.63
C VAL A 69 -10.73 -8.33 4.22
N VAL A 70 -9.47 -8.77 3.97
CA VAL A 70 -8.81 -8.52 2.68
C VAL A 70 -9.56 -9.22 1.54
N PHE A 71 -9.99 -10.45 1.72
CA PHE A 71 -10.75 -11.18 0.71
C PHE A 71 -12.26 -10.93 0.75
N SER A 72 -12.73 -10.00 1.59
CA SER A 72 -14.14 -9.60 1.53
C SER A 72 -14.49 -8.94 0.19
N PRO A 73 -15.70 -9.18 -0.36
CA PRO A 73 -16.11 -8.62 -1.64
C PRO A 73 -15.98 -7.10 -1.72
N SER A 74 -16.26 -6.39 -0.63
CA SER A 74 -16.15 -4.92 -0.56
C SER A 74 -14.72 -4.41 -0.76
N VAL A 75 -13.74 -5.08 -0.15
CA VAL A 75 -12.33 -4.73 -0.31
C VAL A 75 -11.83 -5.16 -1.69
N GLN A 76 -12.22 -6.34 -2.16
CA GLN A 76 -11.84 -6.83 -3.48
C GLN A 76 -12.37 -5.94 -4.62
N HIS A 77 -13.57 -5.38 -4.50
CA HIS A 77 -14.08 -4.40 -5.46
C HIS A 77 -13.23 -3.12 -5.51
N LEU A 78 -12.78 -2.63 -4.35
CA LEU A 78 -11.92 -1.43 -4.28
C LEU A 78 -10.54 -1.72 -4.86
N GLU A 79 -9.97 -2.87 -4.55
CA GLU A 79 -8.68 -3.30 -5.09
C GLU A 79 -8.72 -3.43 -6.61
N PHE A 80 -9.73 -4.13 -7.15
CA PHE A 80 -9.94 -4.26 -8.58
C PHE A 80 -10.10 -2.90 -9.26
N LYS A 81 -10.92 -2.01 -8.69
CA LYS A 81 -11.10 -0.65 -9.19
C LYS A 81 -9.76 0.10 -9.25
N GLY A 82 -8.98 0.05 -8.17
CA GLY A 82 -7.67 0.71 -8.10
C GLY A 82 -6.70 0.19 -9.17
N GLN A 83 -6.61 -1.13 -9.33
CA GLN A 83 -5.77 -1.77 -10.36
C GLN A 83 -6.17 -1.32 -11.77
N MET A 84 -7.47 -1.33 -12.08
CA MET A 84 -7.96 -0.89 -13.38
C MET A 84 -7.66 0.59 -13.66
N MET A 85 -7.73 1.45 -12.64
CA MET A 85 -7.41 2.87 -12.79
C MET A 85 -5.92 3.09 -13.08
N VAL A 86 -5.03 2.40 -12.38
CA VAL A 86 -3.58 2.45 -12.62
C VAL A 86 -3.26 2.04 -14.06
N ILE A 87 -3.80 0.90 -14.49
CA ILE A 87 -3.58 0.36 -15.85
C ILE A 87 -4.10 1.34 -16.90
N ALA A 88 -5.32 1.85 -16.75
CA ALA A 88 -5.94 2.75 -17.72
C ALA A 88 -5.15 4.06 -17.87
N VAL A 89 -4.73 4.67 -16.75
CA VAL A 89 -3.91 5.89 -16.78
C VAL A 89 -2.57 5.61 -17.45
N PHE A 90 -1.89 4.51 -17.10
CA PHE A 90 -0.62 4.13 -17.70
C PHE A 90 -0.74 3.94 -19.23
N GLU A 91 -1.77 3.25 -19.70
CA GLU A 91 -1.98 3.00 -21.13
C GLU A 91 -2.20 4.31 -21.91
N VAL A 92 -2.94 5.27 -21.36
CA VAL A 92 -3.11 6.58 -22.00
C VAL A 92 -1.78 7.35 -22.06
N LEU A 93 -1.04 7.41 -20.95
CA LEU A 93 0.26 8.10 -20.89
C LEU A 93 1.28 7.46 -21.81
N ARG A 94 1.25 6.14 -21.96
CA ARG A 94 2.12 5.39 -22.87
C ARG A 94 1.77 5.60 -24.34
N SER A 95 0.49 5.76 -24.67
CA SER A 95 0.04 5.85 -26.08
C SER A 95 0.52 7.13 -26.76
N GLU A 96 0.43 8.26 -26.09
CA GLU A 96 0.89 9.56 -26.59
C GLU A 96 1.59 10.38 -25.48
N PRO A 97 2.85 10.01 -25.12
CA PRO A 97 3.55 10.63 -23.99
C PRO A 97 3.68 12.16 -24.09
N LYS A 98 3.98 12.66 -25.28
CA LYS A 98 4.11 14.10 -25.56
C LYS A 98 2.84 14.90 -25.28
N LYS A 99 1.68 14.25 -25.41
CA LYS A 99 0.37 14.89 -25.26
C LYS A 99 -0.15 14.83 -23.84
N PHE A 100 0.13 13.74 -23.14
CA PHE A 100 -0.50 13.45 -21.85
C PHE A 100 0.40 13.57 -20.63
N LEU A 101 1.73 13.50 -20.81
CA LEU A 101 2.66 13.74 -19.71
C LEU A 101 2.86 15.24 -19.45
N PRO A 102 3.11 15.64 -18.21
CA PRO A 102 3.64 16.97 -17.92
C PRO A 102 4.94 17.24 -18.72
N PRO A 103 5.16 18.48 -19.17
CA PRO A 103 6.31 18.80 -20.05
C PRO A 103 7.67 18.42 -19.46
N ASP A 104 7.84 18.58 -18.16
CA ASP A 104 9.06 18.23 -17.44
C ASP A 104 9.29 16.71 -17.39
N VAL A 105 8.24 15.95 -17.12
CA VAL A 105 8.30 14.48 -17.13
C VAL A 105 8.57 13.96 -18.52
N PHE A 106 7.90 14.51 -19.53
CA PHE A 106 8.10 14.14 -20.92
C PHE A 106 9.55 14.41 -21.37
N ALA A 107 10.12 15.58 -21.04
CA ALA A 107 11.49 15.92 -21.40
C ALA A 107 12.53 14.93 -20.85
N HIS A 108 12.31 14.41 -19.64
CA HIS A 108 13.16 13.36 -19.06
C HIS A 108 12.94 12.00 -19.73
N ALA A 109 11.70 11.65 -20.03
CA ALA A 109 11.36 10.38 -20.68
C ALA A 109 11.87 10.31 -22.12
N ASP A 110 11.81 11.41 -22.88
CA ASP A 110 12.20 11.49 -24.30
C ASP A 110 13.71 11.23 -24.52
N VAL A 111 14.54 11.63 -23.55
CA VAL A 111 15.99 11.44 -23.60
C VAL A 111 16.49 10.21 -22.86
N ALA A 112 15.59 9.48 -22.20
CA ALA A 112 15.93 8.30 -21.41
C ALA A 112 16.25 7.09 -22.30
N ALA A 113 17.14 6.22 -21.83
CA ALA A 113 17.42 4.94 -22.48
C ALA A 113 16.21 3.99 -22.48
N ASP A 114 15.31 4.13 -21.50
CA ASP A 114 14.05 3.39 -21.39
C ASP A 114 12.89 4.35 -21.06
N PRO A 115 12.24 4.92 -22.07
CA PRO A 115 11.10 5.82 -21.89
C PRO A 115 9.92 5.18 -21.13
N LEU A 116 9.67 3.90 -21.34
CA LEU A 116 8.56 3.20 -20.69
C LEU A 116 8.78 3.09 -19.18
N ARG A 117 10.02 2.87 -18.76
CA ARG A 117 10.38 2.84 -17.34
C ARG A 117 10.12 4.19 -16.67
N HIS A 118 10.42 5.29 -17.34
CA HIS A 118 10.13 6.62 -16.81
C HIS A 118 8.63 6.88 -16.63
N ILE A 119 7.81 6.41 -17.57
CA ILE A 119 6.34 6.49 -17.44
C ILE A 119 5.85 5.62 -16.27
N CYS A 120 6.39 4.40 -16.14
CA CYS A 120 6.10 3.54 -14.98
C CYS A 120 6.44 4.22 -13.66
N ASP A 121 7.63 4.79 -13.55
CA ASP A 121 8.10 5.47 -12.34
C ASP A 121 7.24 6.70 -12.02
N TYR A 122 6.81 7.44 -13.04
CA TYR A 122 5.88 8.56 -12.87
C TYR A 122 4.53 8.11 -12.31
N VAL A 123 3.93 7.06 -12.89
CA VAL A 123 2.64 6.51 -12.41
C VAL A 123 2.80 5.91 -11.01
N ALA A 124 3.88 5.19 -10.74
CA ALA A 124 4.17 4.62 -9.42
C ALA A 124 4.40 5.69 -8.34
N GLY A 125 4.86 6.89 -8.73
CA GLY A 125 5.04 8.03 -7.84
C GLY A 125 3.75 8.82 -7.55
N MET A 126 2.63 8.50 -8.21
CA MET A 126 1.35 9.15 -7.94
C MET A 126 0.81 8.79 -6.57
N THR A 127 0.28 9.77 -5.85
CA THR A 127 -0.57 9.50 -4.68
C THR A 127 -1.96 9.03 -5.15
N ASP A 128 -2.69 8.32 -4.29
CA ASP A 128 -4.06 7.87 -4.62
C ASP A 128 -4.97 9.02 -5.08
N ALA A 129 -4.90 10.15 -4.39
CA ALA A 129 -5.68 11.33 -4.74
C ALA A 129 -5.29 11.94 -6.09
N TYR A 130 -4.02 11.87 -6.46
CA TYR A 130 -3.53 12.36 -7.75
C TYR A 130 -3.94 11.41 -8.88
N LEU A 131 -3.80 10.11 -8.68
CA LEU A 131 -4.25 9.08 -9.62
C LEU A 131 -5.76 9.19 -9.89
N LEU A 132 -6.58 9.33 -8.84
CA LEU A 132 -8.03 9.51 -8.96
C LEU A 132 -8.38 10.72 -9.82
N ARG A 133 -7.79 11.88 -9.54
CA ARG A 133 -8.02 13.10 -10.34
C ARG A 133 -7.58 12.95 -11.78
N THR A 134 -6.43 12.30 -12.02
CA THR A 134 -5.93 12.04 -13.37
C THR A 134 -6.87 11.11 -14.13
N TYR A 135 -7.31 10.04 -13.49
CA TYR A 135 -8.29 9.12 -14.06
C TYR A 135 -9.61 9.81 -14.39
N ASP A 136 -10.18 10.56 -13.44
CA ASP A 136 -11.44 11.28 -13.66
C ASP A 136 -11.33 12.30 -14.80
N ARG A 137 -10.21 12.99 -14.92
CA ARG A 137 -9.95 13.94 -16.01
C ARG A 137 -9.87 13.25 -17.38
N LEU A 138 -9.32 12.05 -17.45
CA LEU A 138 -9.17 11.31 -18.70
C LEU A 138 -10.44 10.56 -19.12
N PHE A 139 -11.20 10.04 -18.16
CA PHE A 139 -12.26 9.06 -18.44
C PHE A 139 -13.67 9.49 -17.96
N SER A 140 -13.77 10.44 -17.02
CA SER A 140 -15.08 10.86 -16.51
C SER A 140 -15.68 11.99 -17.38
N PRO A 141 -16.87 11.81 -17.95
CA PRO A 141 -17.51 12.84 -18.77
C PRO A 141 -17.96 14.08 -17.98
N ARG A 142 -17.94 14.00 -16.65
CA ARG A 142 -18.39 15.08 -15.75
C ARG A 142 -17.24 15.90 -15.14
N MET A 143 -16.01 15.44 -15.33
CA MET A 143 -14.82 16.05 -14.73
C MET A 143 -13.86 16.45 -15.84
N GLY A 144 -13.35 17.67 -15.72
CA GLY A 144 -12.31 18.19 -16.61
C GLY A 144 -12.69 19.51 -17.24
N SER A 145 -12.07 20.58 -16.76
CA SER A 145 -12.04 21.88 -17.42
C SER A 145 -10.65 22.10 -18.01
N VAL A 146 -10.56 22.81 -19.13
CA VAL A 146 -9.28 23.23 -19.73
C VAL A 146 -8.47 24.08 -18.73
N PHE A 147 -9.14 24.67 -17.74
CA PHE A 147 -8.52 25.50 -16.71
C PHE A 147 -8.08 24.74 -15.46
N ASP A 148 -8.42 23.45 -15.35
CA ASP A 148 -7.97 22.62 -14.23
C ASP A 148 -6.50 22.23 -14.44
N LYS A 149 -5.62 22.78 -13.59
CA LYS A 149 -4.22 22.33 -13.53
C LYS A 149 -4.10 21.04 -12.72
N LEU A 150 -3.28 20.15 -13.19
CA LEU A 150 -2.86 18.96 -12.45
C LEU A 150 -1.97 19.34 -11.27
#